data_640edd77d8ff08b0e61de12d60846d46
#
_entry.id   640edd77d8ff08b0e61de12d60846d46
#
_cell.length_a   1.000
_cell.length_b   1.000
_cell.length_c   1.000
_cell.angle_alpha   90.00
_cell.angle_beta   90.00
_cell.angle_gamma   90.00
#
_symmetry.space_group_name_H-M   'P 1'
#
loop_
_entity.id
_entity.type
_entity.pdbx_description
1 polymer ?
#
loop_
_entity_poly.entity_id
_entity_poly.type
_entity_poly.pdbx_seq_one_letter_code
_entity_poly.pdbx_strand_id
1 'polypeptide(L)'
;MAYKYAEQRAVTDLNKWCMNILHDVQKEVSDYFTFDIRLIGSGDKRLVTQNAEESFDLDYNIILQKDKKGLLDNPKQIKDIFIARFNKVLNRYIDNGYHTSDSTSVITIKNIQKGKLLFSFDVAIIVEGNDGYFYRLTNDKNFNRYIWNRVKNSADYFEKFQRIKEEGLWLKFKNRYLELKNWHLSRQDGVKSFSIFLETLNEVYR
;
A
#
# COMPACT_ATOMS: atom_id res chain seq x y z
N MET A 1 -3.53 -10.34 22.75
CA MET A 1 -3.65 -9.21 21.80
C MET A 1 -4.59 -9.66 20.70
N ALA A 2 -5.44 -8.78 20.19
CA ALA A 2 -6.41 -9.12 19.14
C ALA A 2 -6.57 -7.93 18.19
N TYR A 3 -6.75 -8.22 16.91
CA TYR A 3 -7.12 -7.22 15.92
C TYR A 3 -8.54 -6.70 16.16
N LYS A 4 -8.73 -5.41 16.01
CA LYS A 4 -10.02 -4.71 15.88
C LYS A 4 -9.98 -3.86 14.61
N TYR A 5 -11.13 -3.48 14.10
CA TYR A 5 -11.16 -2.48 13.03
C TYR A 5 -10.68 -1.14 13.57
N ALA A 6 -9.81 -0.47 12.80
CA ALA A 6 -9.40 0.88 13.12
C ALA A 6 -10.59 1.84 13.02
N GLU A 7 -10.57 2.90 13.81
CA GLU A 7 -11.59 3.94 13.74
C GLU A 7 -11.59 4.60 12.36
N GLN A 8 -12.74 4.67 11.72
CA GLN A 8 -12.85 5.20 10.36
C GLN A 8 -12.36 6.65 10.26
N ARG A 9 -12.54 7.45 11.32
CA ARG A 9 -12.03 8.83 11.37
C ARG A 9 -10.51 8.85 11.34
N ALA A 10 -9.85 8.02 12.14
CA ALA A 10 -8.38 7.92 12.18
C ALA A 10 -7.82 7.48 10.82
N VAL A 11 -8.46 6.49 10.16
CA VAL A 11 -8.08 6.06 8.81
C VAL A 11 -8.23 7.19 7.80
N THR A 12 -9.33 7.94 7.86
CA THR A 12 -9.60 9.06 6.96
C THR A 12 -8.60 10.20 7.15
N ASP A 13 -8.28 10.54 8.39
CA ASP A 13 -7.35 11.62 8.71
C ASP A 13 -5.92 11.24 8.29
N LEU A 14 -5.49 10.00 8.53
CA LEU A 14 -4.21 9.50 8.03
C LEU A 14 -4.16 9.51 6.50
N ASN A 15 -5.23 9.05 5.82
CA ASN A 15 -5.28 9.06 4.36
C ASN A 15 -5.15 10.48 3.80
N LYS A 16 -5.86 11.47 4.35
CA LYS A 16 -5.73 12.87 3.92
C LYS A 16 -4.29 13.36 4.06
N TRP A 17 -3.66 13.04 5.17
CA TRP A 17 -2.29 13.44 5.42
C TRP A 17 -1.30 12.77 4.44
N CYS A 18 -1.41 11.45 4.21
CA CYS A 18 -0.62 10.74 3.21
C CYS A 18 -0.82 11.32 1.80
N MET A 19 -2.07 11.62 1.42
CA MET A 19 -2.38 12.21 0.11
C MET A 19 -1.73 13.58 -0.08
N ASN A 20 -1.67 14.43 0.95
CA ASN A 20 -0.96 15.72 0.88
C ASN A 20 0.52 15.51 0.58
N ILE A 21 1.19 14.59 1.27
CA ILE A 21 2.59 14.24 0.99
C ILE A 21 2.76 13.73 -0.44
N LEU A 22 1.91 12.80 -0.87
CA LEU A 22 1.97 12.23 -2.21
C LEU A 22 1.75 13.27 -3.31
N HIS A 23 0.86 14.23 -3.12
CA HIS A 23 0.67 15.36 -4.04
C HIS A 23 1.88 16.30 -4.07
N ASP A 24 2.54 16.53 -2.94
CA ASP A 24 3.76 17.33 -2.94
C ASP A 24 4.94 16.59 -3.60
N VAL A 25 5.04 15.27 -3.42
CA VAL A 25 6.00 14.44 -4.18
C VAL A 25 5.67 14.50 -5.68
N GLN A 26 4.39 14.48 -6.06
CA GLN A 26 3.98 14.59 -7.48
C GLN A 26 4.47 15.90 -8.11
N LYS A 27 4.42 17.01 -7.40
CA LYS A 27 4.99 18.29 -7.84
C LYS A 27 6.51 18.20 -7.99
N GLU A 28 7.20 17.61 -7.00
CA GLU A 28 8.67 17.51 -6.97
C GLU A 28 9.24 16.61 -8.08
N VAL A 29 8.48 15.65 -8.59
CA VAL A 29 8.90 14.77 -9.69
C VAL A 29 8.32 15.15 -11.03
N SER A 30 7.58 16.25 -11.12
CA SER A 30 6.83 16.67 -12.32
C SER A 30 7.70 16.86 -13.57
N ASP A 31 9.00 17.16 -13.41
CA ASP A 31 9.96 17.27 -14.51
C ASP A 31 10.36 15.89 -15.08
N TYR A 32 10.14 14.83 -14.34
CA TYR A 32 10.49 13.45 -14.71
C TYR A 32 9.27 12.66 -15.13
N PHE A 33 8.19 12.72 -14.32
CA PHE A 33 7.02 11.86 -14.46
C PHE A 33 5.72 12.61 -14.27
N THR A 34 4.65 12.09 -14.90
CA THR A 34 3.29 12.28 -14.40
C THR A 34 2.76 10.93 -13.93
N PHE A 35 1.92 10.91 -12.90
CA PHE A 35 1.37 9.70 -12.35
C PHE A 35 0.03 9.92 -11.64
N ASP A 36 -0.74 8.84 -11.51
CA ASP A 36 -1.93 8.77 -10.67
C ASP A 36 -1.59 8.16 -9.31
N ILE A 37 -2.33 8.58 -8.27
CA ILE A 37 -2.21 8.05 -6.93
C ILE A 37 -3.47 7.23 -6.62
N ARG A 38 -3.30 5.99 -6.17
CA ARG A 38 -4.41 5.12 -5.77
C ARG A 38 -4.17 4.52 -4.40
N LEU A 39 -5.09 4.77 -3.47
CA LEU A 39 -5.17 3.99 -2.23
C LEU A 39 -5.56 2.56 -2.60
N ILE A 40 -4.86 1.58 -2.03
CA ILE A 40 -5.08 0.15 -2.29
C ILE A 40 -5.21 -0.63 -0.97
N GLY A 41 -5.27 -1.95 -1.07
CA GLY A 41 -5.22 -2.84 0.10
C GLY A 41 -6.44 -2.70 1.02
N SER A 42 -6.17 -2.74 2.32
CA SER A 42 -7.20 -2.64 3.36
C SER A 42 -7.83 -1.25 3.44
N GLY A 43 -7.07 -0.20 3.12
CA GLY A 43 -7.54 1.18 3.11
C GLY A 43 -8.67 1.41 2.10
N ASP A 44 -8.45 0.99 0.85
CA ASP A 44 -9.45 1.05 -0.23
C ASP A 44 -10.70 0.22 0.09
N LYS A 45 -10.52 -0.95 0.69
CA LYS A 45 -11.60 -1.88 1.01
C LYS A 45 -12.35 -1.57 2.31
N ARG A 46 -11.94 -0.55 3.06
CA ARG A 46 -12.45 -0.23 4.40
C ARG A 46 -12.33 -1.40 5.39
N LEU A 47 -11.21 -2.11 5.32
CA LEU A 47 -10.88 -3.28 6.13
C LEU A 47 -9.62 -3.06 6.98
N VAL A 48 -9.23 -1.80 7.20
CA VAL A 48 -8.08 -1.48 8.04
C VAL A 48 -8.30 -2.02 9.45
N THR A 49 -7.35 -2.83 9.92
CA THR A 49 -7.37 -3.40 11.25
C THR A 49 -6.15 -2.96 12.03
N GLN A 50 -6.29 -2.90 13.32
CA GLN A 50 -5.31 -2.45 14.29
C GLN A 50 -5.17 -3.51 15.37
N ASN A 51 -3.93 -3.85 15.77
CA ASN A 51 -3.67 -4.76 16.88
C ASN A 51 -3.52 -3.93 18.16
N ALA A 52 -4.47 -4.03 19.06
CA ALA A 52 -4.55 -3.19 20.25
C ALA A 52 -4.41 -1.69 19.94
N GLU A 53 -3.39 -1.02 20.49
CA GLU A 53 -3.09 0.40 20.25
C GLU A 53 -1.89 0.60 19.30
N GLU A 54 -1.49 -0.44 18.54
CA GLU A 54 -0.45 -0.32 17.54
C GLU A 54 -0.93 0.56 16.37
N SER A 55 0.02 1.16 15.67
CA SER A 55 -0.27 1.89 14.43
C SER A 55 -0.76 0.94 13.34
N PHE A 56 -1.48 1.47 12.38
CA PHE A 56 -1.86 0.76 11.17
C PHE A 56 -1.22 1.42 9.94
N ASP A 57 -1.13 0.64 8.86
CA ASP A 57 -0.50 1.07 7.62
C ASP A 57 -1.53 1.33 6.54
N LEU A 58 -1.22 2.25 5.63
CA LEU A 58 -1.97 2.47 4.38
C LEU A 58 -1.05 2.17 3.19
N ASP A 59 -1.61 1.57 2.17
CA ASP A 59 -0.90 1.18 0.96
C ASP A 59 -1.34 2.03 -0.23
N TYR A 60 -0.38 2.51 -1.03
CA TYR A 60 -0.64 3.31 -2.22
C TYR A 60 0.08 2.74 -3.44
N ASN A 61 -0.54 2.87 -4.60
CA ASN A 61 0.12 2.76 -5.89
C ASN A 61 0.30 4.15 -6.49
N ILE A 62 1.52 4.44 -6.92
CA ILE A 62 1.85 5.49 -7.88
C ILE A 62 1.88 4.83 -9.25
N ILE A 63 0.95 5.20 -10.15
CA ILE A 63 0.85 4.64 -11.50
C ILE A 63 1.41 5.65 -12.49
N LEU A 64 2.60 5.37 -12.99
CA LEU A 64 3.29 6.25 -13.94
C LEU A 64 2.48 6.35 -15.24
N GLN A 65 2.17 7.58 -15.67
CA GLN A 65 1.42 7.88 -16.89
C GLN A 65 2.35 8.35 -18.02
N LYS A 66 3.33 9.18 -17.68
CA LYS A 66 4.34 9.64 -18.62
C LYS A 66 5.72 9.59 -17.99
N ASP A 67 6.66 9.10 -18.75
CA ASP A 67 8.09 9.23 -18.50
C ASP A 67 8.64 10.32 -19.45
N LYS A 68 8.96 11.48 -18.90
CA LYS A 68 9.43 12.65 -19.67
C LYS A 68 10.92 12.60 -19.98
N LYS A 69 11.64 11.67 -19.37
CA LYS A 69 13.11 11.57 -19.45
C LYS A 69 13.61 10.23 -20.00
N GLY A 70 12.71 9.30 -20.35
CA GLY A 70 13.06 7.97 -20.85
C GLY A 70 13.74 7.09 -19.80
N LEU A 71 13.27 7.11 -18.57
CA LEU A 71 13.89 6.40 -17.44
C LEU A 71 13.30 5.01 -17.19
N LEU A 72 12.27 4.58 -17.92
CA LEU A 72 11.61 3.28 -17.69
C LEU A 72 12.57 2.09 -17.79
N ASP A 73 13.62 2.21 -18.61
CA ASP A 73 14.66 1.19 -18.75
C ASP A 73 15.67 1.19 -17.59
N ASN A 74 15.58 2.16 -16.67
CA ASN A 74 16.41 2.25 -15.47
C ASN A 74 15.57 2.31 -14.18
N PRO A 75 14.96 1.19 -13.77
CA PRO A 75 14.09 1.14 -12.61
C PRO A 75 14.76 1.60 -11.30
N LYS A 76 16.08 1.36 -11.16
CA LYS A 76 16.84 1.84 -10.01
C LYS A 76 16.82 3.35 -9.92
N GLN A 77 17.11 4.04 -11.00
CA GLN A 77 17.12 5.51 -11.04
C GLN A 77 15.74 6.09 -10.72
N ILE A 78 14.67 5.46 -11.20
CA ILE A 78 13.30 5.85 -10.85
C ILE A 78 13.11 5.75 -9.32
N LYS A 79 13.48 4.62 -8.73
CA LYS A 79 13.35 4.40 -7.28
C LYS A 79 14.13 5.44 -6.47
N ASP A 80 15.38 5.71 -6.89
CA ASP A 80 16.26 6.68 -6.24
C ASP A 80 15.66 8.10 -6.31
N ILE A 81 15.11 8.51 -7.46
CA ILE A 81 14.42 9.80 -7.62
C ILE A 81 13.27 9.91 -6.64
N PHE A 82 12.37 8.91 -6.59
CA PHE A 82 11.23 8.94 -5.68
C PHE A 82 11.67 9.00 -4.21
N ILE A 83 12.63 8.19 -3.78
CA ILE A 83 13.16 8.21 -2.42
C ILE A 83 13.72 9.59 -2.07
N ALA A 84 14.54 10.17 -2.96
CA ALA A 84 15.12 11.49 -2.74
C ALA A 84 14.04 12.59 -2.62
N ARG A 85 12.97 12.52 -3.43
CA ARG A 85 11.87 13.49 -3.38
C ARG A 85 10.95 13.27 -2.18
N PHE A 86 10.70 12.03 -1.79
CA PHE A 86 10.03 11.75 -0.51
C PHE A 86 10.81 12.37 0.65
N ASN A 87 12.11 12.13 0.76
CA ASN A 87 12.92 12.72 1.82
C ASN A 87 12.87 14.26 1.81
N LYS A 88 12.96 14.88 0.63
CA LYS A 88 12.84 16.35 0.49
C LYS A 88 11.49 16.88 0.97
N VAL A 89 10.41 16.22 0.60
CA VAL A 89 9.05 16.61 0.99
C VAL A 89 8.83 16.40 2.49
N LEU A 90 9.19 15.23 3.01
CA LEU A 90 9.00 14.87 4.41
C LEU A 90 9.71 15.81 5.37
N ASN A 91 10.88 16.33 4.98
CA ASN A 91 11.61 17.35 5.76
C ASN A 91 10.83 18.65 5.95
N ARG A 92 9.78 18.92 5.14
CA ARG A 92 8.92 20.10 5.29
C ARG A 92 7.78 19.89 6.29
N TYR A 93 7.42 18.62 6.55
CA TYR A 93 6.23 18.29 7.30
C TYR A 93 6.46 18.15 8.79
N ILE A 94 7.67 17.78 9.24
CA ILE A 94 7.93 17.60 10.68
C ILE A 94 9.41 17.76 11.03
N ASP A 95 9.63 18.36 12.19
CA ASP A 95 10.90 18.34 12.90
C ASP A 95 11.20 16.93 13.41
N ASN A 96 12.04 16.20 12.69
CA ASN A 96 12.66 14.93 13.06
C ASN A 96 11.71 13.76 13.40
N GLY A 97 11.67 12.73 12.59
CA GLY A 97 10.93 11.50 12.89
C GLY A 97 10.51 10.69 11.68
N TYR A 98 10.74 11.19 10.45
CA TYR A 98 10.47 10.41 9.26
C TYR A 98 11.65 9.57 8.82
N HIS A 99 11.34 8.34 8.47
CA HIS A 99 12.28 7.39 7.88
C HIS A 99 11.69 6.85 6.59
N THR A 100 12.46 7.03 5.51
CA THR A 100 12.15 6.41 4.22
C THR A 100 13.04 5.20 4.05
N SER A 101 12.47 4.05 3.71
CA SER A 101 13.23 2.83 3.44
C SER A 101 12.87 2.22 2.10
N ASP A 102 13.88 1.71 1.39
CA ASP A 102 13.72 0.92 0.18
C ASP A 102 13.43 -0.53 0.54
N SER A 103 12.14 -0.87 0.51
CA SER A 103 11.69 -2.26 0.64
C SER A 103 11.65 -2.94 -0.73
N THR A 104 11.57 -4.27 -0.75
CA THR A 104 11.62 -5.06 -2.00
C THR A 104 10.63 -4.57 -3.06
N SER A 105 9.40 -4.24 -2.71
CA SER A 105 8.34 -3.90 -3.66
C SER A 105 7.68 -2.54 -3.45
N VAL A 106 8.10 -1.80 -2.41
CA VAL A 106 7.53 -0.51 -2.02
C VAL A 106 8.62 0.44 -1.52
N ILE A 107 8.28 1.71 -1.42
CA ILE A 107 8.96 2.68 -0.56
C ILE A 107 8.12 2.75 0.70
N THR A 108 8.72 2.41 1.84
CA THR A 108 8.06 2.49 3.14
C THR A 108 8.41 3.81 3.82
N ILE A 109 7.41 4.56 4.20
CA ILE A 109 7.54 5.80 4.98
C ILE A 109 7.02 5.53 6.39
N LYS A 110 7.84 5.82 7.40
CA LYS A 110 7.51 5.66 8.82
C LYS A 110 7.65 6.99 9.54
N ASN A 111 6.72 7.31 10.41
CA ASN A 111 6.87 8.37 11.39
C ASN A 111 7.12 7.77 12.76
N ILE A 112 8.32 7.98 13.29
CA ILE A 112 8.74 7.46 14.60
C ILE A 112 9.05 8.66 15.48
N GLN A 113 8.32 8.83 16.59
CA GLN A 113 8.56 9.88 17.56
C GLN A 113 8.78 9.27 18.94
N LYS A 114 9.85 9.69 19.61
CA LYS A 114 10.23 9.17 20.95
C LYS A 114 10.28 7.64 20.99
N GLY A 115 10.78 7.01 19.92
CA GLY A 115 10.88 5.53 19.80
C GLY A 115 9.56 4.82 19.54
N LYS A 116 8.44 5.54 19.37
CA LYS A 116 7.13 4.96 19.06
C LYS A 116 6.78 5.21 17.60
N LEU A 117 6.40 4.16 16.88
CA LEU A 117 5.81 4.27 15.54
C LEU A 117 4.41 4.89 15.67
N LEU A 118 4.22 6.08 15.11
CA LEU A 118 2.93 6.75 15.08
C LEU A 118 2.07 6.26 13.92
N PHE A 119 2.67 6.13 12.74
CA PHE A 119 2.04 5.56 11.55
C PHE A 119 3.10 5.20 10.52
N SER A 120 2.69 4.39 9.55
CA SER A 120 3.46 4.15 8.32
C SER A 120 2.55 4.10 7.11
N PHE A 121 3.14 4.24 5.93
CA PHE A 121 2.47 3.96 4.68
C PHE A 121 3.48 3.45 3.64
N ASP A 122 2.98 2.59 2.78
CA ASP A 122 3.75 1.95 1.73
C ASP A 122 3.35 2.49 0.36
N VAL A 123 4.33 2.73 -0.50
CA VAL A 123 4.13 3.26 -1.85
C VAL A 123 4.79 2.34 -2.87
N ALA A 124 3.99 1.68 -3.69
CA ALA A 124 4.45 0.93 -4.84
C ALA A 124 4.49 1.81 -6.09
N ILE A 125 5.54 1.67 -6.90
CA ILE A 125 5.65 2.33 -8.21
C ILE A 125 5.23 1.32 -9.28
N ILE A 126 4.25 1.70 -10.08
CA ILE A 126 3.59 0.86 -11.08
C ILE A 126 3.69 1.53 -12.45
N VAL A 127 3.81 0.74 -13.49
CA VAL A 127 3.69 1.16 -14.88
C VAL A 127 2.74 0.21 -15.62
N GLU A 128 1.99 0.73 -16.57
CA GLU A 128 1.25 -0.08 -17.52
C GLU A 128 2.16 -0.41 -18.70
N GLY A 129 2.31 -1.69 -19.01
CA GLY A 129 3.09 -2.16 -20.15
C GLY A 129 2.29 -2.07 -21.46
N ASN A 130 2.99 -2.12 -22.60
CA ASN A 130 2.38 -2.14 -23.92
C ASN A 130 1.47 -3.37 -24.17
N ASP A 131 1.60 -4.38 -23.36
CA ASP A 131 0.76 -5.60 -23.35
C ASP A 131 -0.52 -5.47 -22.50
N GLY A 132 -0.78 -4.28 -21.95
CA GLY A 132 -1.95 -3.99 -21.11
C GLY A 132 -1.85 -4.54 -19.69
N TYR A 133 -0.69 -5.08 -19.29
CA TYR A 133 -0.49 -5.53 -17.92
C TYR A 133 0.23 -4.48 -17.08
N PHE A 134 -0.04 -4.49 -15.78
CA PHE A 134 0.67 -3.65 -14.83
C PHE A 134 1.94 -4.32 -14.34
N TYR A 135 3.00 -3.53 -14.23
CA TYR A 135 4.30 -3.93 -13.72
C TYR A 135 4.68 -3.09 -12.51
N ARG A 136 5.16 -3.76 -11.46
CA ARG A 136 5.63 -3.12 -10.23
C ARG A 136 7.14 -3.07 -10.20
N LEU A 137 7.69 -1.93 -9.85
CA LEU A 137 9.10 -1.77 -9.58
C LEU A 137 9.48 -2.52 -8.31
N THR A 138 10.40 -3.47 -8.42
CA THR A 138 10.87 -4.28 -7.31
C THR A 138 12.40 -4.27 -7.22
N ASN A 139 12.92 -4.32 -5.99
CA ASN A 139 14.33 -4.52 -5.72
C ASN A 139 14.58 -6.02 -5.49
N ASP A 140 15.22 -6.67 -6.45
CA ASP A 140 15.70 -8.05 -6.31
C ASP A 140 17.02 -8.05 -5.52
N LYS A 141 16.89 -8.17 -4.20
CA LYS A 141 18.03 -8.08 -3.28
C LYS A 141 19.07 -9.19 -3.50
N ASN A 142 18.66 -10.36 -4.03
CA ASN A 142 19.57 -11.48 -4.29
C ASN A 142 20.56 -11.17 -5.41
N PHE A 143 20.11 -10.40 -6.40
CA PHE A 143 20.90 -10.01 -7.56
C PHE A 143 21.30 -8.52 -7.58
N ASN A 144 20.98 -7.79 -6.49
CA ASN A 144 21.22 -6.35 -6.35
C ASN A 144 20.75 -5.55 -7.56
N ARG A 145 19.58 -5.89 -8.09
CA ARG A 145 19.03 -5.25 -9.28
C ARG A 145 17.57 -4.83 -9.08
N TYR A 146 17.18 -3.77 -9.76
CA TYR A 146 15.80 -3.30 -9.81
C TYR A 146 15.17 -3.71 -11.12
N ILE A 147 13.97 -4.28 -11.06
CA ILE A 147 13.26 -4.82 -12.23
C ILE A 147 11.76 -4.46 -12.16
N TRP A 148 11.13 -4.52 -13.31
CA TRP A 148 9.69 -4.46 -13.44
C TRP A 148 9.10 -5.87 -13.39
N ASN A 149 8.40 -6.17 -12.30
CA ASN A 149 7.71 -7.45 -12.13
C ASN A 149 6.24 -7.31 -12.46
N ARG A 150 5.74 -8.18 -13.31
CA ARG A 150 4.33 -8.23 -13.65
C ARG A 150 3.47 -8.44 -12.41
N VAL A 151 2.49 -7.57 -12.23
CA VAL A 151 1.49 -7.71 -11.16
C VAL A 151 0.55 -8.83 -11.55
N LYS A 152 0.39 -9.82 -10.67
CA LYS A 152 -0.57 -10.91 -10.91
C LYS A 152 -1.98 -10.34 -10.97
N ASN A 153 -2.67 -10.62 -12.06
CA ASN A 153 -4.06 -10.20 -12.23
C ASN A 153 -4.93 -11.03 -11.28
N SER A 154 -5.67 -10.37 -10.42
CA SER A 154 -6.58 -11.00 -9.46
C SER A 154 -8.03 -10.63 -9.81
N ALA A 155 -8.36 -10.64 -11.11
CA ALA A 155 -9.69 -10.25 -11.60
C ALA A 155 -10.82 -11.04 -10.92
N ASP A 156 -10.61 -12.33 -10.68
CA ASP A 156 -11.64 -13.24 -10.15
C ASP A 156 -12.19 -12.83 -8.78
N TYR A 157 -11.36 -12.18 -7.93
CA TYR A 157 -11.86 -11.77 -6.61
C TYR A 157 -12.71 -10.51 -6.65
N PHE A 158 -12.53 -9.67 -7.67
CA PHE A 158 -13.22 -8.38 -7.74
C PHE A 158 -14.74 -8.58 -7.92
N GLU A 159 -15.16 -9.45 -8.82
CA GLU A 159 -16.57 -9.77 -9.03
C GLU A 159 -17.23 -10.34 -7.76
N LYS A 160 -16.58 -11.33 -7.13
CA LYS A 160 -17.06 -11.88 -5.86
C LYS A 160 -17.20 -10.82 -4.78
N PHE A 161 -16.23 -9.90 -4.69
CA PHE A 161 -16.23 -8.84 -3.69
C PHE A 161 -17.34 -7.81 -3.94
N GLN A 162 -17.63 -7.49 -5.20
CA GLN A 162 -18.76 -6.64 -5.55
C GLN A 162 -20.09 -7.30 -5.17
N ARG A 163 -20.28 -8.57 -5.51
CA ARG A 163 -21.49 -9.32 -5.16
C ARG A 163 -21.73 -9.39 -3.64
N ILE A 164 -20.69 -9.56 -2.83
CA ILE A 164 -20.82 -9.50 -1.36
C ILE A 164 -21.46 -8.19 -0.90
N LYS A 165 -21.14 -7.07 -1.54
CA LYS A 165 -21.73 -5.76 -1.22
C LYS A 165 -23.17 -5.64 -1.72
N GLU A 166 -23.43 -6.09 -2.94
CA GLU A 166 -24.73 -6.03 -3.59
C GLU A 166 -25.78 -6.94 -2.90
N GLU A 167 -25.35 -8.11 -2.43
CA GLU A 167 -26.19 -9.09 -1.74
C GLU A 167 -26.33 -8.82 -0.24
N GLY A 168 -25.80 -7.69 0.27
CA GLY A 168 -25.89 -7.31 1.69
C GLY A 168 -25.04 -8.17 2.63
N LEU A 169 -24.11 -8.97 2.11
CA LEU A 169 -23.24 -9.86 2.90
C LEU A 169 -22.03 -9.12 3.55
N TRP A 170 -21.96 -7.80 3.41
CA TRP A 170 -20.81 -7.02 3.84
C TRP A 170 -20.50 -7.16 5.34
N LEU A 171 -21.51 -7.14 6.20
CA LEU A 171 -21.29 -7.28 7.65
C LEU A 171 -20.79 -8.69 7.98
N LYS A 172 -21.36 -9.74 7.37
CA LYS A 172 -20.89 -11.12 7.52
C LYS A 172 -19.43 -11.26 7.08
N PHE A 173 -19.07 -10.64 5.95
CA PHE A 173 -17.70 -10.62 5.45
C PHE A 173 -16.74 -9.97 6.44
N LYS A 174 -17.07 -8.79 6.95
CA LYS A 174 -16.23 -8.08 7.94
C LYS A 174 -16.00 -8.90 9.19
N ASN A 175 -17.05 -9.47 9.76
CA ASN A 175 -16.94 -10.28 10.96
C ASN A 175 -16.01 -11.48 10.72
N ARG A 176 -16.23 -12.21 9.61
CA ARG A 176 -15.40 -13.37 9.28
C ARG A 176 -13.94 -13.00 8.99
N TYR A 177 -13.70 -11.90 8.29
CA TYR A 177 -12.33 -11.41 8.05
C TYR A 177 -11.59 -11.12 9.35
N LEU A 178 -12.25 -10.48 10.31
CA LEU A 178 -11.65 -10.17 11.61
C LEU A 178 -11.39 -11.43 12.44
N GLU A 179 -12.30 -12.41 12.41
CA GLU A 179 -12.13 -13.72 13.06
C GLU A 179 -10.90 -14.43 12.49
N LEU A 180 -10.79 -14.56 11.17
CA LEU A 180 -9.65 -15.21 10.52
C LEU A 180 -8.33 -14.47 10.79
N LYS A 181 -8.33 -13.13 10.79
CA LYS A 181 -7.14 -12.37 11.17
C LYS A 181 -6.67 -12.69 12.60
N ASN A 182 -7.60 -12.76 13.55
CA ASN A 182 -7.28 -13.08 14.93
C ASN A 182 -6.86 -14.54 15.11
N TRP A 183 -7.46 -15.45 14.34
CA TRP A 183 -7.08 -16.85 14.35
C TRP A 183 -5.63 -17.03 13.84
N HIS A 184 -5.27 -16.42 12.70
CA HIS A 184 -3.90 -16.46 12.17
C HIS A 184 -2.89 -15.77 13.10
N LEU A 185 -3.27 -14.64 13.73
CA LEU A 185 -2.44 -13.98 14.73
C LEU A 185 -2.14 -14.89 15.92
N SER A 186 -3.16 -15.62 16.42
CA SER A 186 -2.98 -16.54 17.57
C SER A 186 -2.02 -17.71 17.25
N ARG A 187 -1.95 -18.12 15.99
CA ARG A 187 -1.06 -19.19 15.51
C ARG A 187 0.33 -18.70 15.12
N GLN A 188 0.53 -17.40 15.00
CA GLN A 188 1.79 -16.79 14.53
C GLN A 188 2.30 -17.37 13.19
N ASP A 189 1.39 -17.77 12.30
CA ASP A 189 1.71 -18.47 11.06
C ASP A 189 2.16 -17.55 9.91
N GLY A 190 2.15 -16.24 10.13
CA GLY A 190 2.67 -15.24 9.19
C GLY A 190 1.83 -15.08 7.92
N VAL A 191 0.59 -15.55 7.90
CA VAL A 191 -0.29 -15.44 6.72
C VAL A 191 -0.60 -13.98 6.41
N LYS A 192 -0.38 -13.61 5.15
CA LYS A 192 -0.57 -12.23 4.69
C LYS A 192 -2.04 -11.82 4.67
N SER A 193 -2.34 -10.58 5.03
CA SER A 193 -3.71 -10.03 5.06
C SER A 193 -4.50 -10.22 3.76
N PHE A 194 -3.82 -10.19 2.60
CA PHE A 194 -4.49 -10.45 1.32
C PHE A 194 -4.91 -11.91 1.16
N SER A 195 -4.13 -12.87 1.64
CA SER A 195 -4.52 -14.28 1.66
C SER A 195 -5.74 -14.52 2.55
N ILE A 196 -5.76 -13.89 3.73
CA ILE A 196 -6.93 -13.93 4.64
C ILE A 196 -8.17 -13.30 3.98
N PHE A 197 -7.98 -12.20 3.23
CA PHE A 197 -9.06 -11.58 2.47
C PHE A 197 -9.64 -12.55 1.42
N LEU A 198 -8.80 -13.25 0.66
CA LEU A 198 -9.25 -14.23 -0.34
C LEU A 198 -9.94 -15.45 0.30
N GLU A 199 -9.42 -15.92 1.42
CA GLU A 199 -10.03 -17.00 2.21
C GLU A 199 -11.43 -16.60 2.67
N THR A 200 -11.55 -15.41 3.29
CA THR A 200 -12.84 -14.86 3.73
C THR A 200 -13.83 -14.74 2.58
N LEU A 201 -13.35 -14.26 1.42
CA LEU A 201 -14.16 -14.09 0.22
C LEU A 201 -14.76 -15.42 -0.25
N ASN A 202 -13.93 -16.48 -0.28
CA ASN A 202 -14.37 -17.80 -0.72
C ASN A 202 -15.28 -18.49 0.31
N GLU A 203 -15.18 -18.18 1.60
CA GLU A 203 -16.05 -18.74 2.62
C GLU A 203 -17.43 -18.05 2.68
N VAL A 204 -17.46 -16.74 2.49
CA VAL A 204 -18.70 -15.95 2.59
C VAL A 204 -19.52 -16.02 1.31
N TYR A 205 -18.84 -16.08 0.17
CA TYR A 205 -19.42 -16.18 -1.17
C TYR A 205 -19.24 -17.60 -1.73
N ARG A 206 -20.06 -18.51 -1.21
CA ARG A 206 -20.18 -19.90 -1.72
C ARG A 206 -21.43 -20.08 -2.54
#